data_6c5f88b2da1fa9449fa31c475feb0d9b
#
_entry.id   6c5f88b2da1fa9449fa31c475feb0d9b
#
_cell.length_a   1.000
_cell.length_b   1.000
_cell.length_c   1.000
_cell.angle_alpha   90.00
_cell.angle_beta   90.00
_cell.angle_gamma   90.00
#
_symmetry.space_group_name_H-M   'P 1'
#
loop_
_entity.id
_entity.type
_entity.pdbx_description
1 polymer ?
#
loop_
_entity_poly.entity_id
_entity_poly.type
_entity_poly.pdbx_seq_one_letter_code
_entity_poly.pdbx_strand_id
1 'polypeptide(L)'
;LPLILLSLLNSTAALAESLYQVEVIVFRQAATPISAGQLPPDNWAQNALPVDGSNSRTPALNAEAGKLNPSNGYEVLLHKAWAQSLGESISRAAISAGDEQFGHFPIEGTIGLKGGRVIELESDIWVNQIDTSGTIADSERIKQSSRLTSGELTFVDNGSLGMLIRVSPL
;
A
#
# COMPACT_ATOMS: atom_id res chain seq x y z
N LEU A 1 46.66 35.52 26.96
CA LEU A 1 46.09 34.15 27.00
C LEU A 1 44.89 34.10 26.04
N PRO A 2 44.94 33.42 24.88
CA PRO A 2 43.80 33.33 23.98
C PRO A 2 42.88 32.19 24.44
N LEU A 3 41.63 32.54 24.68
CA LEU A 3 40.55 31.60 24.98
C LEU A 3 40.09 30.97 23.68
N ILE A 4 40.41 29.70 23.48
CA ILE A 4 39.93 28.93 22.33
C ILE A 4 38.54 28.45 22.68
N LEU A 5 37.54 29.04 22.01
CA LEU A 5 36.14 28.60 22.09
C LEU A 5 35.94 27.37 21.18
N LEU A 6 35.92 26.19 21.78
CA LEU A 6 35.67 24.93 21.07
C LEU A 6 34.12 24.82 20.85
N SER A 7 33.68 25.21 19.65
CA SER A 7 32.28 24.99 19.24
C SER A 7 32.08 23.52 18.90
N LEU A 8 31.40 22.80 19.79
CA LEU A 8 30.89 21.47 19.54
C LEU A 8 29.77 21.55 18.49
N LEU A 9 30.09 21.25 17.25
CA LEU A 9 29.11 21.00 16.21
C LEU A 9 28.38 19.69 16.54
N ASN A 10 27.23 19.77 17.16
CA ASN A 10 26.29 18.66 17.25
C ASN A 10 25.72 18.44 15.85
N SER A 11 26.34 17.55 15.07
CA SER A 11 25.72 17.00 13.87
C SER A 11 24.59 16.09 14.31
N THR A 12 23.36 16.57 14.26
CA THR A 12 22.20 15.70 14.25
C THR A 12 22.28 14.93 12.94
N ALA A 13 22.64 13.65 13.02
CA ALA A 13 22.48 12.74 11.89
C ALA A 13 20.98 12.66 11.59
N ALA A 14 20.50 13.48 10.68
CA ALA A 14 19.19 13.26 10.07
C ALA A 14 19.28 11.90 9.40
N LEU A 15 18.51 10.92 9.87
CA LEU A 15 18.35 9.67 9.16
C LEU A 15 17.74 10.01 7.80
N ALA A 16 18.56 9.92 6.75
CA ALA A 16 18.11 10.21 5.41
C ALA A 16 16.99 9.24 5.04
N GLU A 17 15.90 9.77 4.50
CA GLU A 17 14.85 8.95 3.90
C GLU A 17 15.46 8.08 2.80
N SER A 18 15.12 6.79 2.83
CA SER A 18 15.59 5.84 1.83
C SER A 18 14.46 5.51 0.86
N LEU A 19 14.80 5.41 -0.43
CA LEU A 19 13.85 5.09 -1.48
C LEU A 19 13.71 3.58 -1.61
N TYR A 20 12.46 3.11 -1.62
CA TYR A 20 12.10 1.70 -1.76
C TYR A 20 11.17 1.49 -2.94
N GLN A 21 11.27 0.32 -3.56
CA GLN A 21 10.21 -0.20 -4.42
C GLN A 21 9.21 -0.94 -3.55
N VAL A 22 7.96 -0.50 -3.63
CA VAL A 22 6.80 -1.16 -3.01
C VAL A 22 6.03 -1.85 -4.11
N GLU A 23 5.67 -3.11 -3.91
CA GLU A 23 4.84 -3.86 -4.84
C GLU A 23 3.72 -4.57 -4.08
N VAL A 24 2.50 -4.40 -4.56
CA VAL A 24 1.28 -4.91 -3.94
C VAL A 24 0.44 -5.65 -4.97
N ILE A 25 -0.03 -6.83 -4.59
CA ILE A 25 -1.06 -7.59 -5.32
C ILE A 25 -2.23 -7.76 -4.36
N VAL A 26 -3.38 -7.17 -4.69
CA VAL A 26 -4.65 -7.41 -3.99
C VAL A 26 -5.45 -8.42 -4.79
N PHE A 27 -5.98 -9.43 -4.14
CA PHE A 27 -6.69 -10.51 -4.81
C PHE A 27 -7.87 -11.02 -4.00
N ARG A 28 -8.86 -11.55 -4.70
CA ARG A 28 -10.01 -12.23 -4.14
C ARG A 28 -9.68 -13.70 -3.95
N GLN A 29 -10.05 -14.24 -2.80
CA GLN A 29 -9.97 -15.65 -2.48
C GLN A 29 -11.34 -16.32 -2.70
N ALA A 30 -11.35 -17.65 -2.87
CA ALA A 30 -12.59 -18.44 -3.00
C ALA A 30 -13.30 -18.56 -1.64
N ALA A 31 -13.88 -17.47 -1.20
CA ALA A 31 -14.67 -17.39 0.05
C ALA A 31 -15.85 -16.44 -0.15
N THR A 32 -16.84 -16.52 0.72
CA THR A 32 -17.95 -15.57 0.72
C THR A 32 -17.45 -14.16 1.02
N PRO A 33 -17.79 -13.16 0.20
CA PRO A 33 -17.43 -11.77 0.46
C PRO A 33 -17.90 -11.31 1.84
N ILE A 34 -17.03 -10.60 2.55
CA ILE A 34 -17.32 -10.08 3.89
C ILE A 34 -17.49 -8.57 3.77
N SER A 35 -18.74 -8.10 3.94
CA SER A 35 -19.04 -6.67 3.94
C SER A 35 -18.27 -5.95 5.05
N ALA A 36 -17.71 -4.79 4.73
CA ALA A 36 -17.07 -3.91 5.70
C ALA A 36 -18.06 -3.26 6.68
N GLY A 37 -19.35 -3.31 6.36
CA GLY A 37 -20.43 -2.67 7.15
C GLY A 37 -20.41 -1.14 7.07
N GLN A 38 -19.55 -0.58 6.24
CA GLN A 38 -19.41 0.85 5.96
C GLN A 38 -18.81 1.06 4.57
N LEU A 39 -19.03 2.22 4.01
CA LEU A 39 -18.46 2.63 2.72
C LEU A 39 -17.14 3.39 2.93
N PRO A 40 -16.25 3.43 1.92
CA PRO A 40 -15.05 4.26 1.98
C PRO A 40 -15.44 5.74 2.13
N PRO A 41 -14.67 6.53 2.87
CA PRO A 41 -14.91 7.97 2.95
C PRO A 41 -14.55 8.65 1.63
N ASP A 42 -15.21 9.77 1.32
CA ASP A 42 -14.92 10.56 0.10
C ASP A 42 -13.46 11.00 0.02
N ASN A 43 -12.81 11.20 1.15
CA ASN A 43 -11.40 11.57 1.27
C ASN A 43 -10.46 10.38 1.54
N TRP A 44 -10.77 9.22 1.01
CA TRP A 44 -10.02 7.97 1.21
C TRP A 44 -8.50 8.09 0.94
N ALA A 45 -8.10 8.97 0.01
CA ALA A 45 -6.70 9.22 -0.35
C ALA A 45 -6.06 10.39 0.42
N GLN A 46 -6.72 10.91 1.47
CA GLN A 46 -6.21 12.06 2.22
C GLN A 46 -4.84 11.77 2.83
N ASN A 47 -3.91 12.72 2.71
CA ASN A 47 -2.54 12.64 3.19
C ASN A 47 -1.72 11.48 2.57
N ALA A 48 -2.11 11.02 1.39
CA ALA A 48 -1.38 10.02 0.62
C ALA A 48 -0.93 10.59 -0.73
N LEU A 49 0.27 10.21 -1.15
CA LEU A 49 0.79 10.54 -2.48
C LEU A 49 0.16 9.60 -3.52
N PRO A 50 -0.34 10.12 -4.64
CA PRO A 50 -0.86 9.27 -5.70
C PRO A 50 0.26 8.42 -6.32
N VAL A 51 -0.05 7.20 -6.70
CA VAL A 51 0.81 6.38 -7.54
C VAL A 51 0.49 6.68 -8.99
N ASP A 52 1.37 7.40 -9.64
CA ASP A 52 1.24 7.87 -11.02
C ASP A 52 2.50 7.59 -11.86
N GLY A 53 2.58 8.16 -13.07
CA GLY A 53 3.72 7.97 -13.97
C GLY A 53 5.07 8.43 -13.40
N SER A 54 5.09 9.32 -12.39
CA SER A 54 6.33 9.85 -11.82
C SER A 54 7.00 8.87 -10.86
N ASN A 55 6.22 8.07 -10.13
CA ASN A 55 6.72 7.11 -9.13
C ASN A 55 6.41 5.65 -9.46
N SER A 56 5.63 5.37 -10.50
CA SER A 56 5.33 4.01 -10.95
C SER A 56 6.60 3.23 -11.30
N ARG A 57 6.60 1.94 -11.03
CA ARG A 57 7.70 1.01 -11.33
C ARG A 57 7.17 -0.23 -12.05
N THR A 58 8.08 -0.91 -12.73
CA THR A 58 7.76 -2.20 -13.36
C THR A 58 7.56 -3.26 -12.29
N PRO A 59 6.42 -3.97 -12.28
CA PRO A 59 6.19 -5.07 -11.35
C PRO A 59 7.20 -6.20 -11.52
N ALA A 60 7.67 -6.76 -10.42
CA ALA A 60 8.60 -7.88 -10.38
C ALA A 60 7.94 -9.19 -9.90
N LEU A 61 6.73 -9.13 -9.30
CA LEU A 61 5.99 -10.27 -8.78
C LEU A 61 5.01 -10.87 -9.81
N ASN A 62 5.36 -10.83 -11.11
CA ASN A 62 4.48 -11.33 -12.17
C ASN A 62 4.27 -12.85 -12.11
N ALA A 63 5.28 -13.60 -11.64
CA ALA A 63 5.17 -15.05 -11.45
C ALA A 63 4.19 -15.40 -10.32
N GLU A 64 4.23 -14.65 -9.22
CA GLU A 64 3.31 -14.78 -8.09
C GLU A 64 1.89 -14.39 -8.50
N ALA A 65 1.74 -13.26 -9.20
CA ALA A 65 0.45 -12.84 -9.74
C ALA A 65 -0.16 -13.88 -10.69
N GLY A 66 0.66 -14.51 -11.52
CA GLY A 66 0.22 -15.56 -12.46
C GLY A 66 -0.35 -16.81 -11.77
N LYS A 67 0.04 -17.08 -10.53
CA LYS A 67 -0.51 -18.19 -9.72
C LYS A 67 -1.87 -17.86 -9.09
N LEU A 68 -2.18 -16.57 -8.97
CA LEU A 68 -3.44 -16.06 -8.42
C LEU A 68 -4.50 -15.94 -9.53
N ASN A 69 -4.87 -17.08 -10.12
CA ASN A 69 -5.79 -17.16 -11.25
C ASN A 69 -7.05 -17.96 -10.89
N PRO A 70 -8.14 -17.87 -11.69
CA PRO A 70 -9.41 -18.54 -11.42
C PRO A 70 -9.28 -20.06 -11.29
N SER A 71 -8.37 -20.70 -12.04
CA SER A 71 -8.13 -22.16 -11.95
C SER A 71 -7.62 -22.58 -10.56
N ASN A 72 -6.94 -21.67 -9.87
CA ASN A 72 -6.46 -21.87 -8.50
C ASN A 72 -7.40 -21.30 -7.44
N GLY A 73 -8.57 -20.77 -7.83
CA GLY A 73 -9.55 -20.18 -6.93
C GLY A 73 -9.26 -18.73 -6.52
N TYR A 74 -8.53 -17.99 -7.35
CA TYR A 74 -8.16 -16.60 -7.08
C TYR A 74 -8.50 -15.67 -8.23
N GLU A 75 -8.64 -14.38 -7.92
CA GLU A 75 -8.79 -13.31 -8.90
C GLU A 75 -7.95 -12.11 -8.47
N VAL A 76 -6.99 -11.70 -9.31
CA VAL A 76 -6.19 -10.49 -9.06
C VAL A 76 -7.06 -9.27 -9.32
N LEU A 77 -7.20 -8.40 -8.32
CA LEU A 77 -7.98 -7.17 -8.37
C LEU A 77 -7.10 -5.95 -8.64
N LEU A 78 -5.87 -5.95 -8.13
CA LEU A 78 -4.89 -4.89 -8.31
C LEU A 78 -3.48 -5.48 -8.26
N HIS A 79 -2.61 -5.05 -9.19
CA HIS A 79 -1.18 -5.34 -9.16
C HIS A 79 -0.43 -4.07 -9.52
N LYS A 80 0.23 -3.46 -8.56
CA LYS A 80 0.98 -2.21 -8.75
C LYS A 80 2.33 -2.24 -8.05
N ALA A 81 3.30 -1.57 -8.67
CA ALA A 81 4.61 -1.30 -8.10
C ALA A 81 4.95 0.19 -8.24
N TRP A 82 5.56 0.76 -7.21
CA TRP A 82 5.94 2.17 -7.19
C TRP A 82 7.15 2.41 -6.30
N ALA A 83 7.75 3.60 -6.42
CA ALA A 83 8.79 4.07 -5.52
C ALA A 83 8.18 4.89 -4.38
N GLN A 84 8.62 4.63 -3.16
CA GLN A 84 8.18 5.34 -1.96
C GLN A 84 9.37 5.59 -1.03
N SER A 85 9.49 6.83 -0.54
CA SER A 85 10.47 7.15 0.48
C SER A 85 10.01 6.69 1.85
N LEU A 86 10.85 5.99 2.57
CA LEU A 86 10.60 5.54 3.94
C LEU A 86 11.56 6.24 4.89
N GLY A 87 11.02 6.77 6.00
CA GLY A 87 11.75 7.44 7.06
C GLY A 87 11.14 7.13 8.43
N GLU A 88 11.39 7.97 9.41
CA GLU A 88 10.90 7.81 10.78
C GLU A 88 9.40 8.10 10.93
N SER A 89 8.80 8.79 9.97
CA SER A 89 7.37 9.05 9.91
C SER A 89 6.70 8.16 8.87
N ILE A 90 5.43 7.84 9.08
CA ILE A 90 4.66 7.07 8.10
C ILE A 90 4.46 7.91 6.85
N SER A 91 4.89 7.39 5.71
CA SER A 91 4.53 7.88 4.39
C SER A 91 3.39 7.03 3.81
N ARG A 92 2.44 7.65 3.12
CA ARG A 92 1.29 6.94 2.54
C ARG A 92 1.27 7.13 1.03
N ALA A 93 1.00 6.05 0.32
CA ALA A 93 0.70 6.03 -1.10
C ALA A 93 -0.77 5.71 -1.30
N ALA A 94 -1.43 6.43 -2.20
CA ALA A 94 -2.80 6.14 -2.63
C ALA A 94 -2.75 5.26 -3.88
N ILE A 95 -3.40 4.12 -3.83
CA ILE A 95 -3.49 3.18 -4.94
C ILE A 95 -4.93 2.94 -5.33
N SER A 96 -5.18 2.75 -6.61
CA SER A 96 -6.51 2.46 -7.14
C SER A 96 -6.44 1.64 -8.41
N ALA A 97 -7.54 0.97 -8.76
CA ALA A 97 -7.70 0.25 -10.01
C ALA A 97 -9.17 0.29 -10.47
N GLY A 98 -9.37 0.25 -11.78
CA GLY A 98 -10.67 0.35 -12.42
C GLY A 98 -11.07 1.79 -12.74
N ASP A 99 -12.29 1.96 -13.26
CA ASP A 99 -12.80 3.26 -13.69
C ASP A 99 -13.36 4.07 -12.51
N GLU A 100 -12.98 5.33 -12.45
CA GLU A 100 -13.46 6.26 -11.43
C GLU A 100 -14.94 6.57 -11.61
N GLN A 101 -15.69 6.52 -10.51
CA GLN A 101 -17.08 6.91 -10.39
C GLN A 101 -17.27 7.81 -9.17
N PHE A 102 -17.58 9.09 -9.38
CA PHE A 102 -17.80 10.06 -8.30
C PHE A 102 -16.68 10.13 -7.24
N GLY A 103 -15.41 10.05 -7.68
CA GLY A 103 -14.23 10.11 -6.81
C GLY A 103 -13.84 8.76 -6.18
N HIS A 104 -14.54 7.69 -6.50
CA HIS A 104 -14.27 6.34 -6.03
C HIS A 104 -13.90 5.38 -7.17
N PHE A 105 -13.15 4.37 -6.83
CA PHE A 105 -12.72 3.31 -7.75
C PHE A 105 -13.21 1.94 -7.28
N PRO A 106 -13.34 0.95 -8.17
CA PRO A 106 -13.65 -0.42 -7.77
C PRO A 106 -12.67 -0.98 -6.73
N ILE A 107 -11.39 -0.63 -6.83
CA ILE A 107 -10.38 -0.89 -5.80
C ILE A 107 -9.68 0.42 -5.49
N GLU A 108 -9.61 0.79 -4.22
CA GLU A 108 -8.96 2.02 -3.77
C GLU A 108 -8.45 1.88 -2.35
N GLY A 109 -7.44 2.64 -2.00
CA GLY A 109 -6.95 2.67 -0.62
C GLY A 109 -5.55 3.20 -0.48
N THR A 110 -5.00 3.04 0.72
CA THR A 110 -3.69 3.55 1.07
C THR A 110 -2.78 2.46 1.62
N ILE A 111 -1.51 2.58 1.26
CA ILE A 111 -0.40 1.81 1.85
C ILE A 111 0.49 2.80 2.58
N GLY A 112 0.48 2.73 3.91
CA GLY A 112 1.35 3.50 4.80
C GLY A 112 2.55 2.66 5.21
N LEU A 113 3.74 3.23 5.08
CA LEU A 113 4.99 2.57 5.44
C LEU A 113 5.87 3.51 6.27
N LYS A 114 6.47 2.95 7.31
CA LYS A 114 7.47 3.62 8.14
C LYS A 114 8.75 2.81 8.12
N GLY A 115 9.86 3.47 7.80
CA GLY A 115 11.18 2.87 7.80
C GLY A 115 11.71 2.63 9.21
N GLY A 116 12.73 1.77 9.30
CA GLY A 116 13.39 1.43 10.54
C GLY A 116 14.07 0.07 10.42
N ARG A 117 14.46 -0.50 11.54
CA ARG A 117 15.00 -1.87 11.60
C ARG A 117 14.00 -2.89 11.06
N VAL A 118 12.72 -2.64 11.29
CA VAL A 118 11.58 -3.37 10.76
C VAL A 118 10.70 -2.35 10.07
N ILE A 119 10.14 -2.68 8.93
CA ILE A 119 9.21 -1.80 8.21
C ILE A 119 7.82 -1.99 8.83
N GLU A 120 7.23 -0.90 9.30
CA GLU A 120 5.85 -0.91 9.77
C GLU A 120 4.91 -0.64 8.60
N LEU A 121 3.91 -1.49 8.42
CA LEU A 121 2.87 -1.39 7.39
C LEU A 121 1.53 -1.01 8.03
N GLU A 122 0.87 -0.02 7.44
CA GLU A 122 -0.55 0.25 7.63
C GLU A 122 -1.26 0.12 6.28
N SER A 123 -2.13 -0.86 6.13
CA SER A 123 -2.95 -1.02 4.93
C SER A 123 -4.41 -0.67 5.21
N ASP A 124 -5.01 0.07 4.29
CA ASP A 124 -6.44 0.41 4.30
C ASP A 124 -6.96 0.38 2.86
N ILE A 125 -7.37 -0.80 2.41
CA ILE A 125 -7.79 -1.07 1.03
C ILE A 125 -9.27 -1.41 1.01
N TRP A 126 -10.00 -0.76 0.11
CA TRP A 126 -11.41 -0.98 -0.15
C TRP A 126 -11.60 -1.67 -1.50
N VAL A 127 -12.46 -2.66 -1.53
CA VAL A 127 -12.97 -3.29 -2.75
C VAL A 127 -14.45 -2.98 -2.83
N ASN A 128 -14.80 -2.09 -3.76
CA ASN A 128 -16.12 -1.49 -3.87
C ASN A 128 -16.98 -2.22 -4.91
N GLN A 129 -18.21 -2.51 -4.55
CA GLN A 129 -19.23 -2.93 -5.46
C GLN A 129 -19.98 -1.69 -5.94
N ILE A 130 -19.62 -1.22 -7.15
CA ILE A 130 -20.24 -0.05 -7.76
C ILE A 130 -21.38 -0.51 -8.66
N ASP A 131 -22.57 0.06 -8.45
CA ASP A 131 -23.74 -0.25 -9.25
C ASP A 131 -23.75 0.49 -10.61
N THR A 132 -24.78 0.24 -11.42
CA THR A 132 -24.91 0.85 -12.75
C THR A 132 -25.13 2.36 -12.73
N SER A 133 -25.48 2.93 -11.57
CA SER A 133 -25.60 4.40 -11.39
C SER A 133 -24.27 5.05 -10.98
N GLY A 134 -23.22 4.24 -10.74
CA GLY A 134 -21.92 4.69 -10.25
C GLY A 134 -21.85 4.86 -8.74
N THR A 135 -22.86 4.36 -8.00
CA THR A 135 -22.92 4.44 -6.55
C THR A 135 -22.36 3.17 -5.92
N ILE A 136 -21.63 3.31 -4.81
CA ILE A 136 -21.14 2.17 -4.06
C ILE A 136 -22.31 1.54 -3.28
N ALA A 137 -22.63 0.29 -3.64
CA ALA A 137 -23.68 -0.48 -2.97
C ALA A 137 -23.20 -1.18 -1.70
N ASP A 138 -21.96 -1.70 -1.74
CA ASP A 138 -21.29 -2.37 -0.62
C ASP A 138 -19.77 -2.32 -0.82
N SER A 139 -19.03 -2.57 0.24
CA SER A 139 -17.57 -2.61 0.20
C SER A 139 -17.03 -3.71 1.09
N GLU A 140 -15.95 -4.35 0.63
CA GLU A 140 -15.06 -5.16 1.46
C GLU A 140 -13.83 -4.31 1.82
N ARG A 141 -13.12 -4.65 2.90
CA ARG A 141 -11.98 -3.85 3.36
C ARG A 141 -10.85 -4.72 3.91
N ILE A 142 -9.63 -4.40 3.51
CA ILE A 142 -8.42 -4.86 4.19
C ILE A 142 -7.90 -3.69 5.03
N LYS A 143 -8.12 -3.71 6.34
CA LYS A 143 -7.55 -2.75 7.28
C LYS A 143 -6.70 -3.48 8.29
N GLN A 144 -5.37 -3.36 8.14
CA GLN A 144 -4.45 -4.12 8.94
C GLN A 144 -3.11 -3.39 9.12
N SER A 145 -2.53 -3.53 10.32
CA SER A 145 -1.15 -3.15 10.62
C SER A 145 -0.30 -4.41 10.73
N SER A 146 0.88 -4.37 10.14
CA SER A 146 1.83 -5.50 10.12
C SER A 146 3.27 -5.00 10.16
N ARG A 147 4.19 -5.90 10.48
CA ARG A 147 5.63 -5.67 10.38
C ARG A 147 6.16 -6.47 9.20
N LEU A 148 6.99 -5.80 8.39
CA LEU A 148 7.58 -6.39 7.19
C LEU A 148 9.09 -6.48 7.35
N THR A 149 9.67 -7.54 6.77
CA THR A 149 11.10 -7.64 6.55
C THR A 149 11.43 -7.13 5.15
N SER A 150 12.41 -6.23 5.04
CA SER A 150 12.86 -5.68 3.76
C SER A 150 13.24 -6.79 2.78
N GLY A 151 12.70 -6.71 1.56
CA GLY A 151 12.96 -7.67 0.48
C GLY A 151 12.13 -8.95 0.53
N GLU A 152 11.44 -9.24 1.63
CA GLU A 152 10.62 -10.45 1.78
C GLU A 152 9.19 -10.22 1.30
N LEU A 153 8.61 -11.25 0.70
CA LEU A 153 7.20 -11.29 0.33
C LEU A 153 6.35 -11.62 1.56
N THR A 154 5.39 -10.75 1.87
CA THR A 154 4.47 -10.94 3.00
C THR A 154 3.04 -11.10 2.50
N PHE A 155 2.34 -12.07 3.05
CA PHE A 155 0.91 -12.28 2.81
C PHE A 155 0.09 -11.71 3.96
N VAL A 156 -0.91 -10.91 3.59
CA VAL A 156 -1.93 -10.36 4.51
C VAL A 156 -3.25 -11.01 4.16
N ASP A 157 -3.77 -11.83 5.07
CA ASP A 157 -5.04 -12.53 4.91
C ASP A 157 -6.19 -11.73 5.54
N ASN A 158 -7.27 -11.56 4.81
CA ASN A 158 -8.50 -10.90 5.27
C ASN A 158 -9.76 -11.69 4.86
N GLY A 159 -9.71 -13.00 4.97
CA GLY A 159 -10.84 -13.87 4.66
C GLY A 159 -11.11 -13.98 3.15
N SER A 160 -12.07 -13.21 2.62
CA SER A 160 -12.41 -13.20 1.20
C SER A 160 -11.41 -12.45 0.32
N LEU A 161 -10.57 -11.62 0.93
CA LEU A 161 -9.51 -10.86 0.28
C LEU A 161 -8.15 -11.26 0.82
N GLY A 162 -7.14 -11.11 -0.02
CA GLY A 162 -5.75 -11.24 0.36
C GLY A 162 -4.89 -10.15 -0.30
N MET A 163 -3.76 -9.88 0.31
CA MET A 163 -2.76 -8.98 -0.25
C MET A 163 -1.37 -9.59 -0.12
N LEU A 164 -0.63 -9.61 -1.21
CA LEU A 164 0.81 -9.83 -1.21
C LEU A 164 1.51 -8.48 -1.26
N ILE A 165 2.52 -8.28 -0.43
CA ILE A 165 3.32 -7.07 -0.41
C ILE A 165 4.81 -7.41 -0.28
N ARG A 166 5.64 -6.71 -1.06
CA ARG A 166 7.09 -6.69 -0.92
C ARG A 166 7.61 -5.27 -0.98
N VAL A 167 8.51 -4.93 -0.05
CA VAL A 167 9.16 -3.63 0.07
C VAL A 167 10.67 -3.85 0.00
N SER A 168 11.31 -3.39 -1.06
CA SER A 168 12.74 -3.62 -1.34
C SER A 168 13.48 -2.31 -1.55
N PRO A 169 14.69 -2.15 -1.04
CA PRO A 169 15.51 -0.97 -1.34
C PRO A 169 15.72 -0.79 -2.85
N LEU A 170 15.71 0.45 -3.30
CA LEU A 170 16.08 0.85 -4.66
C LEU A 170 17.54 1.27 -4.75
#